data_5fb876f27bc45ec19e68858a77a8fdd2
#
_entry.id   5fb876f27bc45ec19e68858a77a8fdd2
#
_cell.length_a   1.000
_cell.length_b   1.000
_cell.length_c   1.000
_cell.angle_alpha   90.00
_cell.angle_beta   90.00
_cell.angle_gamma   90.00
#
_symmetry.space_group_name_H-M   'P 1'
#
loop_
_entity.id
_entity.type
_entity.pdbx_description
1 polymer ?
#
loop_
_entity_poly.entity_id
_entity_poly.type
_entity_poly.pdbx_seq_one_letter_code
_entity_poly.pdbx_strand_id
1 'polypeptide(L)'
;VKYYNWHRAGAPAAPYTKASPNLMAISHYMDQTYGMWFLGCYVHRRIRGGTRWSSHAFGAGLDLSYRQTDGHPDVPTRDSVETVIIPWLVEHHETLGIQRIHDYWAKRYWQVGKGWVNRPPGGRNDHIHLEVNNETWHWDTDIDGRLTDGPPAKQPVKIVADAPEYPGASTRRGSSAKARVRLIQQALADKGYKNSTGTKPLVVDGDFGPATENAVKEFQNDAGEYIDGIVGPKTWAALFG
;
A
#
# COMPACT_ATOMS: atom_id res chain seq x y z
N VAL A 1 8.15 -13.74 -16.07
CA VAL A 1 8.76 -14.27 -14.81
C VAL A 1 8.55 -15.79 -14.74
N LYS A 2 9.61 -16.53 -14.39
CA LYS A 2 9.51 -17.98 -14.13
C LYS A 2 9.50 -18.25 -12.63
N TYR A 3 8.76 -19.29 -12.21
CA TYR A 3 8.75 -19.69 -10.82
C TYR A 3 10.12 -20.29 -10.39
N TYR A 4 10.70 -19.74 -9.34
CA TYR A 4 11.91 -20.25 -8.69
C TYR A 4 11.57 -20.75 -7.27
N ASN A 5 11.92 -21.98 -6.96
CA ASN A 5 11.59 -22.61 -5.68
C ASN A 5 12.63 -22.30 -4.59
N TRP A 6 12.44 -21.20 -3.87
CA TRP A 6 13.26 -20.81 -2.73
C TRP A 6 13.27 -21.83 -1.59
N HIS A 7 12.26 -22.69 -1.55
CA HIS A 7 12.13 -23.71 -0.48
C HIS A 7 12.81 -25.03 -0.83
N ARG A 8 13.58 -25.11 -1.89
CA ARG A 8 14.20 -26.33 -2.37
C ARG A 8 15.12 -26.91 -1.31
N ALA A 9 14.97 -28.21 -0.98
CA ALA A 9 15.92 -28.93 -0.15
C ALA A 9 17.31 -28.87 -0.83
N GLY A 10 18.32 -28.37 -0.11
CA GLY A 10 19.67 -28.18 -0.66
C GLY A 10 19.91 -26.83 -1.33
N ALA A 11 18.96 -25.91 -1.33
CA ALA A 11 19.29 -24.51 -1.63
C ALA A 11 20.42 -24.07 -0.69
N PRO A 12 21.50 -23.43 -1.21
CA PRO A 12 22.61 -22.99 -0.38
C PRO A 12 22.07 -22.12 0.75
N ALA A 13 22.71 -22.22 1.92
CA ALA A 13 22.39 -21.35 3.04
C ALA A 13 22.39 -19.92 2.52
N ALA A 14 21.22 -19.30 2.49
CA ALA A 14 20.87 -17.98 2.02
C ALA A 14 21.95 -17.29 1.16
N PRO A 15 21.90 -17.33 -0.16
CA PRO A 15 22.90 -16.68 -1.01
C PRO A 15 22.91 -15.15 -0.81
N TYR A 16 21.84 -14.60 -0.22
CA TYR A 16 21.68 -13.20 0.06
C TYR A 16 21.57 -12.97 1.57
N THR A 17 22.26 -11.96 2.06
CA THR A 17 22.28 -11.58 3.49
C THR A 17 21.42 -10.34 3.77
N LYS A 18 20.62 -9.91 2.81
CA LYS A 18 19.80 -8.71 2.88
C LYS A 18 18.48 -8.91 2.14
N ALA A 19 17.56 -7.95 2.32
CA ALA A 19 16.33 -7.87 1.54
C ALA A 19 16.62 -7.62 0.04
N SER A 20 15.77 -8.17 -0.82
CA SER A 20 15.78 -7.89 -2.26
C SER A 20 15.58 -6.39 -2.51
N PRO A 21 16.43 -5.72 -3.30
CA PRO A 21 16.19 -4.34 -3.71
C PRO A 21 14.83 -4.17 -4.39
N ASN A 22 14.44 -5.11 -5.24
CA ASN A 22 13.14 -5.09 -5.91
C ASN A 22 11.97 -5.12 -4.92
N LEU A 23 12.01 -6.02 -3.92
CA LEU A 23 10.95 -6.08 -2.91
C LEU A 23 10.90 -4.85 -2.01
N MET A 24 12.05 -4.23 -1.74
CA MET A 24 12.07 -2.97 -0.98
C MET A 24 11.45 -1.82 -1.79
N ALA A 25 11.69 -1.77 -3.10
CA ALA A 25 11.06 -0.81 -3.98
C ALA A 25 9.54 -1.05 -4.08
N ILE A 26 9.11 -2.31 -4.22
CA ILE A 26 7.68 -2.68 -4.18
C ILE A 26 7.05 -2.26 -2.84
N SER A 27 7.73 -2.52 -1.72
CA SER A 27 7.23 -2.13 -0.40
C SER A 27 7.02 -0.62 -0.30
N HIS A 28 7.98 0.16 -0.76
CA HIS A 28 7.88 1.62 -0.77
C HIS A 28 6.71 2.10 -1.63
N TYR A 29 6.60 1.55 -2.85
CA TYR A 29 5.50 1.86 -3.76
C TYR A 29 4.14 1.51 -3.15
N MET A 30 3.99 0.34 -2.54
CA MET A 30 2.75 -0.11 -1.92
C MET A 30 2.35 0.74 -0.70
N ASP A 31 3.33 1.19 0.08
CA ASP A 31 3.10 2.14 1.18
C ASP A 31 2.65 3.50 0.65
N GLN A 32 3.35 4.05 -0.32
CA GLN A 32 3.04 5.36 -0.91
C GLN A 32 1.70 5.38 -1.64
N THR A 33 1.37 4.30 -2.34
CA THR A 33 0.19 4.23 -3.21
C THR A 33 -1.06 3.79 -2.46
N TYR A 34 -0.92 2.81 -1.57
CA TYR A 34 -2.06 2.13 -0.94
C TYR A 34 -2.04 2.18 0.60
N GLY A 35 -0.99 2.69 1.21
CA GLY A 35 -0.85 2.70 2.67
C GLY A 35 -0.56 1.32 3.28
N MET A 36 -0.13 0.35 2.48
CA MET A 36 0.28 -0.96 2.99
C MET A 36 1.67 -0.87 3.61
N TRP A 37 1.78 -1.13 4.89
CA TRP A 37 3.03 -0.95 5.59
C TRP A 37 3.89 -2.20 5.68
N PHE A 38 5.20 -1.98 5.74
CA PHE A 38 6.23 -3.02 5.76
C PHE A 38 6.23 -3.79 7.08
N LEU A 39 6.02 -5.11 7.02
CA LEU A 39 6.17 -6.01 8.16
C LEU A 39 7.54 -6.70 8.21
N GLY A 40 8.15 -6.94 7.05
CA GLY A 40 9.45 -7.58 6.97
C GLY A 40 9.75 -8.19 5.60
N CYS A 41 11.03 -8.23 5.24
CA CYS A 41 11.50 -8.88 4.01
C CYS A 41 12.56 -9.92 4.28
N TYR A 42 13.65 -9.58 4.98
CA TYR A 42 14.73 -10.51 5.28
C TYR A 42 14.71 -10.96 6.74
N VAL A 43 14.53 -12.27 6.95
CA VAL A 43 14.66 -12.92 8.26
C VAL A 43 15.27 -14.31 8.06
N HIS A 44 16.47 -14.54 8.57
CA HIS A 44 17.15 -15.82 8.45
C HIS A 44 16.48 -16.89 9.32
N ARG A 45 15.39 -17.45 8.82
CA ARG A 45 14.62 -18.48 9.53
C ARG A 45 14.07 -19.56 8.61
N ARG A 46 13.78 -20.72 9.19
CA ARG A 46 13.02 -21.77 8.51
C ARG A 46 11.50 -21.45 8.53
N ILE A 47 10.75 -22.11 7.66
CA ILE A 47 9.29 -22.09 7.70
C ILE A 47 8.85 -22.64 9.06
N ARG A 48 7.89 -21.97 9.70
CA ARG A 48 7.36 -22.43 10.99
C ARG A 48 6.83 -23.85 10.90
N GLY A 49 7.29 -24.72 11.81
CA GLY A 49 6.92 -26.15 11.83
C GLY A 49 7.55 -27.01 10.72
N GLY A 50 8.52 -26.46 9.96
CA GLY A 50 9.17 -27.16 8.86
C GLY A 50 10.70 -27.09 8.89
N THR A 51 11.32 -27.92 8.08
CA THR A 51 12.79 -27.98 7.92
C THR A 51 13.29 -27.11 6.78
N ARG A 52 12.41 -26.69 5.89
CA ARG A 52 12.74 -25.87 4.71
C ARG A 52 12.95 -24.41 5.07
N TRP A 53 13.85 -23.74 4.36
CA TRP A 53 14.07 -22.31 4.49
C TRP A 53 12.84 -21.51 4.02
N SER A 54 12.52 -20.43 4.72
CA SER A 54 11.54 -19.44 4.26
C SER A 54 12.12 -18.64 3.09
N SER A 55 11.27 -18.14 2.19
CA SER A 55 11.66 -17.15 1.16
C SER A 55 12.30 -15.91 1.78
N HIS A 56 11.85 -15.51 2.98
CA HIS A 56 12.48 -14.45 3.76
C HIS A 56 13.96 -14.70 4.08
N ALA A 57 14.39 -15.96 4.24
CA ALA A 57 15.79 -16.28 4.51
C ALA A 57 16.71 -15.95 3.34
N PHE A 58 16.15 -15.80 2.15
CA PHE A 58 16.84 -15.38 0.93
C PHE A 58 16.59 -13.91 0.59
N GLY A 59 15.91 -13.15 1.47
CA GLY A 59 15.47 -11.81 1.17
C GLY A 59 14.48 -11.72 0.01
N ALA A 60 13.87 -12.84 -0.38
CA ALA A 60 13.01 -12.99 -1.55
C ALA A 60 11.52 -13.03 -1.19
N GLY A 61 11.17 -12.81 0.07
CA GLY A 61 9.82 -12.72 0.58
C GLY A 61 9.59 -11.37 1.24
N LEU A 62 8.43 -10.75 1.01
CA LEU A 62 8.01 -9.47 1.58
C LEU A 62 6.63 -9.65 2.21
N ASP A 63 6.49 -9.28 3.47
CA ASP A 63 5.20 -9.17 4.15
C ASP A 63 4.75 -7.71 4.19
N LEU A 64 3.56 -7.43 3.64
CA LEU A 64 2.90 -6.12 3.63
C LEU A 64 1.59 -6.21 4.41
N SER A 65 1.47 -5.40 5.45
CA SER A 65 0.28 -5.36 6.30
C SER A 65 -0.74 -4.34 5.82
N TYR A 66 -2.00 -4.71 5.97
CA TYR A 66 -3.16 -3.84 5.91
C TYR A 66 -3.90 -3.80 7.26
N ARG A 67 -3.20 -4.18 8.34
CA ARG A 67 -3.76 -4.10 9.68
C ARG A 67 -3.64 -2.68 10.21
N GLN A 68 -4.78 -2.13 10.61
CA GLN A 68 -4.82 -0.85 11.31
C GLN A 68 -4.15 -0.93 12.69
N THR A 69 -3.32 0.04 12.99
CA THR A 69 -2.66 0.24 14.28
C THR A 69 -2.50 1.74 14.54
N ASP A 70 -2.16 2.14 15.78
CA ASP A 70 -1.93 3.55 16.12
C ASP A 70 -0.85 4.22 15.24
N GLY A 71 0.17 3.46 14.82
CA GLY A 71 1.22 3.94 13.92
C GLY A 71 0.83 3.89 12.44
N HIS A 72 -0.23 3.14 12.08
CA HIS A 72 -0.73 2.93 10.71
C HIS A 72 -2.26 2.95 10.73
N PRO A 73 -2.88 4.11 11.00
CA PRO A 73 -4.34 4.21 11.11
C PRO A 73 -5.04 4.04 9.76
N ASP A 74 -4.34 4.32 8.67
CA ASP A 74 -4.93 4.49 7.34
C ASP A 74 -4.37 3.44 6.38
N VAL A 75 -4.75 2.21 6.61
CA VAL A 75 -4.44 1.07 5.75
C VAL A 75 -5.64 0.75 4.85
N PRO A 76 -5.42 0.11 3.68
CA PRO A 76 -6.52 -0.30 2.82
C PRO A 76 -7.43 -1.29 3.54
N THR A 77 -8.73 -1.20 3.27
CA THR A 77 -9.68 -2.19 3.77
C THR A 77 -9.39 -3.57 3.18
N ARG A 78 -9.82 -4.62 3.86
CA ARG A 78 -9.71 -5.98 3.33
C ARG A 78 -10.35 -6.12 1.94
N ASP A 79 -11.49 -5.49 1.74
CA ASP A 79 -12.18 -5.49 0.45
C ASP A 79 -11.32 -4.84 -0.64
N SER A 80 -10.72 -3.69 -0.37
CA SER A 80 -9.79 -3.05 -1.32
C SER A 80 -8.55 -3.89 -1.61
N VAL A 81 -8.01 -4.60 -0.62
CA VAL A 81 -6.90 -5.53 -0.84
C VAL A 81 -7.31 -6.64 -1.79
N GLU A 82 -8.52 -7.20 -1.63
CA GLU A 82 -9.00 -8.32 -2.42
C GLU A 82 -9.47 -7.92 -3.82
N THR A 83 -10.14 -6.78 -3.96
CA THR A 83 -10.78 -6.38 -5.23
C THR A 83 -9.93 -5.46 -6.09
N VAL A 84 -8.95 -4.78 -5.52
CA VAL A 84 -8.09 -3.81 -6.23
C VAL A 84 -6.62 -4.21 -6.17
N ILE A 85 -6.05 -4.35 -4.97
CA ILE A 85 -4.59 -4.45 -4.81
C ILE A 85 -4.06 -5.80 -5.30
N ILE A 86 -4.66 -6.90 -4.87
CA ILE A 86 -4.23 -8.24 -5.28
C ILE A 86 -4.42 -8.45 -6.80
N PRO A 87 -5.56 -8.10 -7.42
CA PRO A 87 -5.71 -8.16 -8.87
C PRO A 87 -4.66 -7.33 -9.61
N TRP A 88 -4.39 -6.11 -9.16
CA TRP A 88 -3.36 -5.27 -9.75
C TRP A 88 -1.95 -5.89 -9.63
N LEU A 89 -1.59 -6.46 -8.48
CA LEU A 89 -0.32 -7.17 -8.31
C LEU A 89 -0.20 -8.39 -9.23
N VAL A 90 -1.31 -9.10 -9.47
CA VAL A 90 -1.36 -10.22 -10.41
C VAL A 90 -1.21 -9.75 -11.85
N GLU A 91 -1.88 -8.67 -12.23
CA GLU A 91 -1.80 -8.07 -13.56
C GLU A 91 -0.36 -7.61 -13.89
N HIS A 92 0.28 -6.95 -12.93
CA HIS A 92 1.62 -6.38 -13.10
C HIS A 92 2.76 -7.29 -12.62
N HIS A 93 2.49 -8.57 -12.38
CA HIS A 93 3.48 -9.48 -11.80
C HIS A 93 4.78 -9.60 -12.62
N GLU A 94 4.71 -9.53 -13.94
CA GLU A 94 5.89 -9.56 -14.81
C GLU A 94 6.72 -8.29 -14.67
N THR A 95 6.08 -7.13 -14.72
CA THR A 95 6.71 -5.82 -14.57
C THR A 95 7.31 -5.64 -13.17
N LEU A 96 6.64 -6.14 -12.15
CA LEU A 96 7.11 -6.09 -10.75
C LEU A 96 8.08 -7.22 -10.40
N GLY A 97 8.22 -8.21 -11.26
CA GLY A 97 9.08 -9.37 -11.00
C GLY A 97 8.53 -10.33 -9.94
N ILE A 98 7.24 -10.29 -9.68
CA ILE A 98 6.57 -11.12 -8.67
C ILE A 98 6.30 -12.51 -9.25
N GLN A 99 6.68 -13.54 -8.50
CA GLN A 99 6.40 -14.93 -8.86
C GLN A 99 5.26 -15.56 -8.05
N ARG A 100 4.97 -15.03 -6.86
CA ARG A 100 3.94 -15.57 -5.96
C ARG A 100 3.38 -14.49 -5.04
N ILE A 101 2.08 -14.60 -4.78
CA ILE A 101 1.32 -13.74 -3.87
C ILE A 101 0.52 -14.65 -2.94
N HIS A 102 0.72 -14.55 -1.62
CA HIS A 102 -0.10 -15.23 -0.64
C HIS A 102 -1.15 -14.28 -0.08
N ASP A 103 -2.40 -14.67 -0.22
CA ASP A 103 -3.54 -14.09 0.46
C ASP A 103 -3.89 -14.98 1.67
N TYR A 104 -3.39 -14.58 2.83
CA TYR A 104 -3.59 -15.38 4.04
C TYR A 104 -5.04 -15.36 4.54
N TRP A 105 -5.75 -14.25 4.30
CA TRP A 105 -7.15 -14.14 4.67
C TRP A 105 -8.03 -15.10 3.89
N ALA A 106 -7.95 -15.08 2.56
CA ALA A 106 -8.72 -15.96 1.70
C ALA A 106 -8.14 -17.39 1.62
N LYS A 107 -7.05 -17.68 2.36
CA LYS A 107 -6.41 -19.01 2.42
C LYS A 107 -6.07 -19.55 1.03
N ARG A 108 -5.47 -18.71 0.20
CA ARG A 108 -5.05 -19.02 -1.17
C ARG A 108 -3.71 -18.37 -1.48
N TYR A 109 -3.09 -18.80 -2.56
CA TYR A 109 -1.96 -18.08 -3.15
C TYR A 109 -2.09 -18.10 -4.67
N TRP A 110 -1.59 -17.05 -5.28
CA TRP A 110 -1.36 -17.01 -6.72
C TRP A 110 0.11 -17.34 -7.00
N GLN A 111 0.38 -18.08 -8.08
CA GLN A 111 1.72 -18.41 -8.52
C GLN A 111 1.81 -18.34 -10.04
N VAL A 112 2.90 -17.76 -10.55
CA VAL A 112 3.18 -17.72 -11.99
C VAL A 112 3.15 -19.14 -12.60
N GLY A 113 2.46 -19.27 -13.74
CA GLY A 113 2.28 -20.54 -14.44
C GLY A 113 1.26 -21.51 -13.82
N LYS A 114 0.65 -21.16 -12.67
CA LYS A 114 -0.40 -21.98 -12.02
C LYS A 114 -1.70 -21.24 -11.77
N GLY A 115 -1.64 -19.90 -11.66
CA GLY A 115 -2.78 -19.10 -11.20
C GLY A 115 -3.06 -19.30 -9.70
N TRP A 116 -4.32 -19.18 -9.31
CA TRP A 116 -4.78 -19.31 -7.92
C TRP A 116 -4.83 -20.77 -7.45
N VAL A 117 -4.32 -20.98 -6.26
CA VAL A 117 -4.30 -22.29 -5.59
C VAL A 117 -4.75 -22.13 -4.15
N ASN A 118 -5.67 -22.99 -3.71
CA ASN A 118 -6.09 -23.03 -2.31
C ASN A 118 -4.94 -23.52 -1.42
N ARG A 119 -4.83 -22.98 -0.22
CA ARG A 119 -3.83 -23.39 0.76
C ARG A 119 -4.51 -23.81 2.08
N PRO A 120 -3.86 -24.69 2.85
CA PRO A 120 -4.35 -25.03 4.20
C PRO A 120 -4.45 -23.80 5.10
N PRO A 121 -5.36 -23.79 6.10
CA PRO A 121 -5.40 -22.76 7.11
C PRO A 121 -4.06 -22.65 7.84
N GLY A 122 -3.64 -21.44 8.13
CA GLY A 122 -2.41 -21.14 8.88
C GLY A 122 -1.87 -19.74 8.58
N GLY A 123 -1.25 -19.11 9.55
CA GLY A 123 -0.73 -17.74 9.49
C GLY A 123 -1.70 -16.71 10.04
N ARG A 124 -1.22 -15.45 10.16
CA ARG A 124 -2.06 -14.30 10.49
C ARG A 124 -2.81 -13.85 9.24
N ASN A 125 -4.02 -13.32 9.44
CA ASN A 125 -4.90 -12.90 8.35
C ASN A 125 -4.85 -11.37 8.13
N ASP A 126 -3.74 -10.74 8.44
CA ASP A 126 -3.58 -9.28 8.49
C ASP A 126 -2.55 -8.73 7.51
N HIS A 127 -2.07 -9.55 6.60
CA HIS A 127 -1.07 -9.17 5.60
C HIS A 127 -1.14 -10.06 4.35
N ILE A 128 -0.52 -9.58 3.28
CA ILE A 128 -0.18 -10.39 2.11
C ILE A 128 1.33 -10.66 2.11
N HIS A 129 1.72 -11.76 1.48
CA HIS A 129 3.12 -12.09 1.30
C HIS A 129 3.45 -12.18 -0.19
N LEU A 130 4.48 -11.48 -0.62
CA LEU A 130 4.97 -11.47 -2.00
C LEU A 130 6.30 -12.20 -2.10
N GLU A 131 6.52 -12.91 -3.20
CA GLU A 131 7.82 -13.49 -3.52
C GLU A 131 8.28 -13.05 -4.91
N VAL A 132 9.56 -12.72 -5.03
CA VAL A 132 10.26 -12.56 -6.31
C VAL A 132 11.10 -13.79 -6.62
N ASN A 133 11.47 -14.01 -7.89
CA ASN A 133 12.38 -15.09 -8.27
C ASN A 133 13.85 -14.65 -8.18
N ASN A 134 14.77 -15.56 -8.51
CA ASN A 134 16.21 -15.27 -8.47
C ASN A 134 16.68 -14.28 -9.56
N GLU A 135 15.97 -14.19 -10.68
CA GLU A 135 16.30 -13.26 -11.77
C GLU A 135 15.85 -11.83 -11.43
N THR A 136 14.65 -11.69 -10.87
CA THR A 136 14.04 -10.41 -10.54
C THR A 136 14.43 -9.87 -9.15
N TRP A 137 15.12 -10.67 -8.35
CA TRP A 137 15.57 -10.29 -7.02
C TRP A 137 16.46 -9.04 -7.03
N HIS A 138 17.31 -8.90 -8.04
CA HIS A 138 18.29 -7.83 -8.18
C HIS A 138 17.76 -6.59 -8.90
N TRP A 139 16.53 -6.59 -9.36
CA TRP A 139 16.00 -5.49 -10.15
C TRP A 139 16.15 -4.17 -9.41
N ASP A 140 16.51 -3.15 -10.16
CA ASP A 140 16.70 -1.82 -9.65
C ASP A 140 15.38 -1.20 -9.17
N THR A 141 15.50 -0.17 -8.40
CA THR A 141 14.45 0.42 -7.57
C THR A 141 13.45 1.28 -8.34
N ASP A 142 13.64 1.52 -9.62
CA ASP A 142 12.73 2.33 -10.44
C ASP A 142 11.46 1.55 -10.83
N ILE A 143 10.51 1.48 -9.91
CA ILE A 143 9.19 0.88 -10.18
C ILE A 143 8.37 1.78 -11.11
N ASP A 144 8.43 3.10 -10.96
CA ASP A 144 7.66 4.04 -11.78
C ASP A 144 8.08 3.95 -13.25
N GLY A 145 9.39 3.80 -13.52
CA GLY A 145 9.90 3.58 -14.87
C GLY A 145 9.57 2.20 -15.45
N ARG A 146 9.26 1.20 -14.62
CA ARG A 146 8.82 -0.13 -15.05
C ARG A 146 7.32 -0.21 -15.29
N LEU A 147 6.54 0.60 -14.63
CA LEU A 147 5.08 0.70 -14.79
C LEU A 147 4.79 1.75 -15.87
N THR A 148 4.89 1.35 -17.14
CA THR A 148 4.66 2.25 -18.28
C THR A 148 3.25 2.84 -18.34
N ASP A 149 2.29 2.18 -17.70
CA ASP A 149 0.88 2.57 -17.66
C ASP A 149 0.57 3.48 -16.45
N GLY A 150 1.59 3.76 -15.63
CA GLY A 150 1.41 4.39 -14.32
C GLY A 150 0.73 3.46 -13.31
N PRO A 151 0.61 3.87 -12.05
CA PRO A 151 -0.32 3.20 -11.15
C PRO A 151 -1.69 3.26 -11.81
N PRO A 152 -2.53 2.20 -11.70
CA PRO A 152 -3.91 2.29 -12.15
C PRO A 152 -4.44 3.62 -11.65
N ALA A 153 -4.88 4.47 -12.59
CA ALA A 153 -5.37 5.81 -12.28
C ALA A 153 -6.20 5.63 -11.03
N LYS A 154 -5.73 6.18 -9.90
CA LYS A 154 -6.21 5.87 -8.56
C LYS A 154 -7.67 5.51 -8.66
N GLN A 155 -7.94 4.21 -8.85
CA GLN A 155 -9.30 3.73 -8.64
C GLN A 155 -9.54 4.21 -7.21
N PRO A 156 -10.47 5.12 -6.98
CA PRO A 156 -10.71 5.55 -5.62
C PRO A 156 -10.81 4.24 -4.86
N VAL A 157 -9.87 4.00 -3.94
CA VAL A 157 -10.03 2.94 -2.96
C VAL A 157 -11.44 3.20 -2.51
N LYS A 158 -12.40 2.35 -2.94
CA LYS A 158 -13.80 2.55 -2.60
C LYS A 158 -13.82 2.36 -1.10
N ILE A 159 -13.49 3.46 -0.41
CA ILE A 159 -13.81 3.62 0.99
C ILE A 159 -15.31 3.47 0.93
N VAL A 160 -15.78 2.33 1.42
CA VAL A 160 -17.19 1.98 1.45
C VAL A 160 -17.93 3.24 1.87
N ALA A 161 -19.00 3.56 1.20
CA ALA A 161 -19.76 4.79 1.33
C ALA A 161 -20.52 4.93 2.66
N ASP A 162 -19.79 4.79 3.74
CA ASP A 162 -20.07 5.49 4.97
C ASP A 162 -18.97 6.55 5.07
N ALA A 163 -19.35 7.80 5.11
CA ALA A 163 -18.44 8.92 5.33
C ALA A 163 -17.44 8.52 6.43
N PRO A 164 -16.12 8.58 6.17
CA PRO A 164 -15.17 8.06 7.14
C PRO A 164 -15.43 8.74 8.48
N GLU A 165 -15.60 7.94 9.52
CA GLU A 165 -15.89 8.45 10.85
C GLU A 165 -14.82 9.46 11.25
N TYR A 166 -15.25 10.59 11.84
CA TYR A 166 -14.31 11.61 12.26
C TYR A 166 -13.29 11.01 13.25
N PRO A 167 -11.98 11.11 13.00
CA PRO A 167 -10.96 10.38 13.75
C PRO A 167 -10.69 10.92 15.17
N GLY A 168 -11.56 11.76 15.71
CA GLY A 168 -11.46 12.30 17.07
C GLY A 168 -10.42 13.40 17.26
N ALA A 169 -9.63 13.73 16.24
CA ALA A 169 -8.60 14.76 16.29
C ALA A 169 -8.59 15.60 15.00
N SER A 170 -8.48 16.91 15.14
CA SER A 170 -8.40 17.83 13.99
C SER A 170 -7.09 17.67 13.24
N THR A 171 -7.16 17.84 11.91
CA THR A 171 -6.01 17.78 11.01
C THR A 171 -5.73 19.17 10.43
N ARG A 172 -4.49 19.62 10.51
CA ARG A 172 -4.08 20.97 10.13
C ARG A 172 -2.63 20.97 9.64
N ARG A 173 -2.17 22.11 9.19
CA ARG A 173 -0.80 22.33 8.74
C ARG A 173 0.23 21.78 9.73
N GLY A 174 1.19 21.00 9.19
CA GLY A 174 2.21 20.32 9.98
C GLY A 174 1.73 19.05 10.68
N SER A 175 0.52 18.56 10.36
CA SER A 175 0.03 17.28 10.89
C SER A 175 0.93 16.13 10.45
N SER A 176 1.34 15.28 11.40
CA SER A 176 2.13 14.07 11.14
C SER A 176 1.29 12.87 10.67
N ALA A 177 -0.03 12.98 10.71
CA ALA A 177 -0.98 11.94 10.29
C ALA A 177 -1.07 11.87 8.75
N LYS A 178 0.02 11.49 8.09
CA LYS A 178 0.19 11.57 6.63
C LYS A 178 -0.95 10.96 5.84
N ALA A 179 -1.46 9.82 6.24
CA ALA A 179 -2.49 9.15 5.49
C ALA A 179 -3.87 9.82 5.67
N ARG A 180 -4.17 10.36 6.87
CA ARG A 180 -5.35 11.21 7.05
C ARG A 180 -5.25 12.47 6.18
N VAL A 181 -4.05 13.04 6.07
CA VAL A 181 -3.79 14.18 5.19
C VAL A 181 -4.06 13.81 3.74
N ARG A 182 -3.59 12.63 3.27
CA ARG A 182 -3.89 12.15 1.92
C ARG A 182 -5.39 11.96 1.67
N LEU A 183 -6.11 11.44 2.66
CA LEU A 183 -7.57 11.28 2.56
C LEU A 183 -8.25 12.64 2.35
N ILE A 184 -7.87 13.63 3.13
CA ILE A 184 -8.35 15.02 3.00
C ILE A 184 -7.96 15.61 1.63
N GLN A 185 -6.70 15.47 1.24
CA GLN A 185 -6.20 15.95 -0.05
C GLN A 185 -6.93 15.31 -1.23
N GLN A 186 -7.18 13.99 -1.16
CA GLN A 186 -7.95 13.28 -2.18
C GLN A 186 -9.37 13.80 -2.28
N ALA A 187 -10.09 13.91 -1.15
CA ALA A 187 -11.45 14.41 -1.14
C ALA A 187 -11.56 15.85 -1.68
N LEU A 188 -10.58 16.71 -1.35
CA LEU A 188 -10.48 18.05 -1.90
C LEU A 188 -10.19 18.04 -3.42
N ALA A 189 -9.27 17.22 -3.87
CA ALA A 189 -8.94 17.07 -5.28
C ALA A 189 -10.12 16.53 -6.10
N ASP A 190 -10.85 15.54 -5.57
CA ASP A 190 -12.03 14.95 -6.22
C ASP A 190 -13.18 15.98 -6.32
N LYS A 191 -13.27 16.91 -5.37
CA LYS A 191 -14.20 18.05 -5.42
C LYS A 191 -13.68 19.21 -6.30
N GLY A 192 -12.48 19.08 -6.91
CA GLY A 192 -11.93 20.05 -7.86
C GLY A 192 -11.08 21.17 -7.25
N TYR A 193 -10.77 21.10 -5.96
CA TYR A 193 -9.87 22.07 -5.32
C TYR A 193 -8.44 21.90 -5.81
N LYS A 194 -7.72 23.00 -5.94
CA LYS A 194 -6.43 23.07 -6.60
C LYS A 194 -5.32 23.48 -5.63
N ASN A 195 -4.10 23.49 -6.15
CA ASN A 195 -2.96 24.04 -5.41
C ASN A 195 -3.13 25.54 -5.12
N SER A 196 -2.24 26.09 -4.29
CA SER A 196 -2.31 27.48 -3.83
C SER A 196 -2.29 28.54 -4.94
N THR A 197 -1.92 28.17 -6.19
CA THR A 197 -1.95 29.05 -7.35
C THR A 197 -3.22 28.88 -8.19
N GLY A 198 -4.09 27.93 -7.85
CA GLY A 198 -5.31 27.64 -8.60
C GLY A 198 -5.10 27.03 -9.99
N THR A 199 -3.85 26.70 -10.36
CA THR A 199 -3.49 26.32 -11.74
C THR A 199 -3.30 24.83 -11.93
N LYS A 200 -2.99 24.09 -10.87
CA LYS A 200 -2.72 22.64 -10.94
C LYS A 200 -3.59 21.89 -9.90
N PRO A 201 -3.93 20.63 -10.16
CA PRO A 201 -4.61 19.81 -9.14
C PRO A 201 -3.84 19.80 -7.82
N LEU A 202 -4.56 19.65 -6.72
CA LEU A 202 -3.95 19.47 -5.41
C LEU A 202 -3.17 18.15 -5.40
N VAL A 203 -1.93 18.19 -4.95
CA VAL A 203 -1.09 16.99 -4.85
C VAL A 203 -1.48 16.21 -3.60
N VAL A 204 -1.64 14.89 -3.74
CA VAL A 204 -1.99 13.98 -2.65
C VAL A 204 -0.70 13.30 -2.15
N ASP A 205 0.09 14.04 -1.37
CA ASP A 205 1.42 13.64 -0.89
C ASP A 205 1.46 13.27 0.60
N GLY A 206 0.39 13.57 1.34
CA GLY A 206 0.33 13.37 2.78
C GLY A 206 1.04 14.47 3.60
N ASP A 207 1.46 15.56 2.95
CA ASP A 207 1.95 16.75 3.63
C ASP A 207 0.85 17.81 3.72
N PHE A 208 0.40 18.14 4.93
CA PHE A 208 -0.53 19.24 5.15
C PHE A 208 0.24 20.56 5.12
N GLY A 209 0.73 20.90 3.93
CA GLY A 209 1.44 22.13 3.66
C GLY A 209 0.51 23.31 3.32
N PRO A 210 1.08 24.47 2.90
CA PRO A 210 0.31 25.66 2.52
C PRO A 210 -0.72 25.40 1.42
N ALA A 211 -0.43 24.53 0.47
CA ALA A 211 -1.34 24.19 -0.64
C ALA A 211 -2.60 23.47 -0.12
N THR A 212 -2.43 22.49 0.77
CA THR A 212 -3.54 21.78 1.41
C THR A 212 -4.35 22.71 2.32
N GLU A 213 -3.68 23.55 3.11
CA GLU A 213 -4.34 24.52 3.97
C GLU A 213 -5.23 25.48 3.17
N ASN A 214 -4.74 26.01 2.04
CA ASN A 214 -5.51 26.89 1.18
C ASN A 214 -6.72 26.16 0.56
N ALA A 215 -6.54 24.94 0.07
CA ALA A 215 -7.64 24.14 -0.46
C ALA A 215 -8.71 23.85 0.59
N VAL A 216 -8.32 23.61 1.84
CA VAL A 216 -9.27 23.48 2.97
C VAL A 216 -10.02 24.79 3.22
N LYS A 217 -9.34 25.94 3.19
CA LYS A 217 -9.97 27.25 3.38
C LYS A 217 -10.96 27.58 2.25
N GLU A 218 -10.61 27.26 1.01
CA GLU A 218 -11.52 27.40 -0.13
C GLU A 218 -12.75 26.51 0.04
N PHE A 219 -12.55 25.26 0.41
CA PHE A 219 -13.64 24.32 0.70
C PHE A 219 -14.55 24.84 1.85
N GLN A 220 -13.97 25.31 2.95
CA GLN A 220 -14.72 25.84 4.08
C GLN A 220 -15.56 27.06 3.67
N ASN A 221 -15.00 27.96 2.83
CA ASN A 221 -15.71 29.08 2.26
C ASN A 221 -16.94 28.63 1.45
N ASP A 222 -16.73 27.64 0.55
CA ASP A 222 -17.79 27.14 -0.32
C ASP A 222 -18.86 26.35 0.45
N ALA A 223 -18.47 25.70 1.54
CA ALA A 223 -19.37 25.01 2.46
C ALA A 223 -20.07 25.92 3.48
N GLY A 224 -19.74 27.21 3.49
CA GLY A 224 -20.30 28.17 4.45
C GLY A 224 -19.84 27.93 5.89
N GLU A 225 -18.65 27.37 6.07
CA GLU A 225 -18.06 27.07 7.37
C GLU A 225 -17.10 28.16 7.84
N TYR A 226 -16.65 28.05 9.10
CA TYR A 226 -15.60 28.92 9.62
C TYR A 226 -14.27 28.65 8.93
N ILE A 227 -13.67 29.67 8.31
CA ILE A 227 -12.49 29.54 7.44
C ILE A 227 -11.23 29.64 8.29
N ASP A 228 -10.76 28.51 8.85
CA ASP A 228 -9.54 28.43 9.65
C ASP A 228 -8.44 27.56 9.02
N GLY A 229 -8.76 26.79 7.98
CA GLY A 229 -7.86 25.85 7.34
C GLY A 229 -7.61 24.58 8.17
N ILE A 230 -8.48 24.30 9.15
CA ILE A 230 -8.40 23.13 10.03
C ILE A 230 -9.54 22.18 9.70
N VAL A 231 -9.23 20.92 9.42
CA VAL A 231 -10.25 19.90 9.22
C VAL A 231 -10.65 19.35 10.59
N GLY A 232 -11.63 20.00 11.21
CA GLY A 232 -12.31 19.59 12.43
C GLY A 232 -13.54 18.72 12.14
N PRO A 233 -14.36 18.36 13.16
CA PRO A 233 -15.52 17.47 12.98
C PRO A 233 -16.53 18.00 11.97
N LYS A 234 -16.79 19.31 11.93
CA LYS A 234 -17.73 19.92 10.97
C LYS A 234 -17.20 19.87 9.55
N THR A 235 -15.96 20.34 9.35
CA THR A 235 -15.29 20.30 8.04
C THR A 235 -15.11 18.86 7.54
N TRP A 236 -14.84 17.92 8.44
CA TRP A 236 -14.79 16.51 8.10
C TRP A 236 -16.15 16.00 7.60
N ALA A 237 -17.22 16.26 8.35
CA ALA A 237 -18.57 15.85 7.96
C ALA A 237 -18.99 16.47 6.60
N ALA A 238 -18.67 17.73 6.34
CA ALA A 238 -18.97 18.37 5.07
C ALA A 238 -18.09 17.85 3.90
N LEU A 239 -16.85 17.46 4.19
CA LEU A 239 -15.91 16.98 3.17
C LEU A 239 -16.24 15.56 2.71
N PHE A 240 -16.73 14.70 3.62
CA PHE A 240 -16.97 13.27 3.38
C PHE A 240 -18.47 12.87 3.41
N GLY A 241 -19.35 13.73 3.87
CA GLY A 241 -20.82 13.54 3.82
C GLY A 241 -21.36 14.10 2.52
#